data_0c4e7d175e08e25df3d34749ec387b1a
#
_entry.id   0c4e7d175e08e25df3d34749ec387b1a
#
_cell.length_a   1.000
_cell.length_b   1.000
_cell.length_c   1.000
_cell.angle_alpha   90.00
_cell.angle_beta   90.00
_cell.angle_gamma   90.00
#
_symmetry.space_group_name_H-M   'P 1'
#
loop_
_entity.id
_entity.type
_entity.pdbx_description
1 polymer ?
#
loop_
_entity_poly.entity_id
_entity_poly.type
_entity_poly.pdbx_seq_one_letter_code
_entity_poly.pdbx_strand_id
1 'polypeptide(L)'
;TGVVDVSTTEAVDPYTGTSRYVPAQPAPLATLPQTRFLSFTHVQLASAHAKMLELSQSVPGATLSDDDQTAVATLVAALEQGTGVMPVDILGKLLRTWPLAARFPLLDLLRAAALHACTQPLTTLVSDALVGADWDGLDQASDVPSAPANAMLALRTLANGFVAPQGPATMASLALEALATLHQPPWHVLNRAGHTALATVALNYSILAVTQPTFEHAALLLDILTDVRFYPLTRQILRH
;
A
#
# COMPACT_ATOMS: atom_id res chain seq x y z
N THR A 1 -31.49 -20.00 36.61
CA THR A 1 -30.76 -18.72 36.58
C THR A 1 -29.93 -18.63 37.85
N GLY A 2 -28.71 -19.18 37.83
CA GLY A 2 -27.75 -19.09 38.91
C GLY A 2 -26.71 -18.04 38.53
N VAL A 3 -26.69 -16.94 39.25
CA VAL A 3 -25.59 -15.97 39.26
C VAL A 3 -24.47 -16.65 40.05
N VAL A 4 -23.36 -16.96 39.38
CA VAL A 4 -22.14 -17.41 40.06
C VAL A 4 -21.47 -16.14 40.60
N ASP A 5 -21.58 -15.96 41.91
CA ASP A 5 -20.85 -14.96 42.65
C ASP A 5 -19.37 -15.37 42.67
N VAL A 6 -18.55 -14.73 41.86
CA VAL A 6 -17.08 -14.90 41.88
C VAL A 6 -16.60 -14.08 43.06
N SER A 7 -16.62 -14.68 44.26
CA SER A 7 -15.95 -14.14 45.42
C SER A 7 -14.47 -13.88 45.08
N THR A 8 -14.10 -12.60 45.07
CA THR A 8 -12.74 -12.14 44.97
C THR A 8 -11.96 -12.70 46.14
N THR A 9 -11.17 -13.74 45.91
CA THR A 9 -10.17 -14.22 46.86
C THR A 9 -9.14 -13.12 47.00
N GLU A 10 -9.08 -12.51 48.17
CA GLU A 10 -8.08 -11.50 48.52
C GLU A 10 -6.70 -12.14 48.44
N ALA A 11 -5.93 -11.77 47.40
CA ALA A 11 -4.54 -12.19 47.30
C ALA A 11 -3.70 -11.44 48.33
N VAL A 12 -3.20 -12.16 49.34
CA VAL A 12 -2.27 -11.62 50.34
C VAL A 12 -0.87 -11.62 49.78
N ASP A 13 -0.15 -10.51 49.88
CA ASP A 13 1.26 -10.43 49.48
C ASP A 13 2.09 -11.44 50.28
N PRO A 14 2.76 -12.41 49.59
CA PRO A 14 3.53 -13.46 50.24
C PRO A 14 4.77 -12.97 50.97
N TYR A 15 5.20 -11.72 50.77
CA TYR A 15 6.40 -11.15 51.40
C TYR A 15 6.11 -10.29 52.64
N THR A 16 4.99 -9.60 52.69
CA THR A 16 4.68 -8.67 53.80
C THR A 16 3.47 -9.08 54.65
N GLY A 17 2.64 -9.99 54.14
CA GLY A 17 1.49 -10.54 54.87
C GLY A 17 0.37 -9.55 55.23
N THR A 18 0.54 -8.27 54.94
CA THR A 18 -0.35 -7.19 55.40
C THR A 18 -0.87 -6.26 54.31
N SER A 19 -0.32 -6.26 53.10
CA SER A 19 -0.82 -5.41 52.04
C SER A 19 -1.78 -6.18 51.13
N ARG A 20 -2.95 -5.62 50.93
CA ARG A 20 -3.86 -6.07 49.89
C ARG A 20 -3.22 -5.78 48.54
N TYR A 21 -2.65 -6.83 47.92
CA TYR A 21 -2.31 -6.76 46.50
C TYR A 21 -3.63 -6.78 45.70
N VAL A 22 -4.08 -5.63 45.29
CA VAL A 22 -5.09 -5.53 44.22
C VAL A 22 -4.29 -5.61 42.92
N PRO A 23 -4.43 -6.70 42.13
CA PRO A 23 -3.83 -6.76 40.80
C PRO A 23 -4.29 -5.50 40.06
N ALA A 24 -3.34 -4.68 39.62
CA ALA A 24 -3.68 -3.57 38.72
C ALA A 24 -4.47 -4.19 37.57
N GLN A 25 -5.72 -3.78 37.39
CA GLN A 25 -6.44 -4.18 36.21
C GLN A 25 -5.54 -3.85 35.04
N PRO A 26 -5.31 -4.79 34.11
CA PRO A 26 -4.50 -4.49 32.95
C PRO A 26 -5.09 -3.21 32.34
N ALA A 27 -4.26 -2.19 32.22
CA ALA A 27 -4.68 -0.94 31.60
C ALA A 27 -5.33 -1.31 30.26
N PRO A 28 -6.51 -0.76 29.93
CA PRO A 28 -7.13 -1.05 28.65
C PRO A 28 -6.08 -0.79 27.59
N LEU A 29 -5.90 -1.76 26.66
CA LEU A 29 -4.92 -1.64 25.59
C LEU A 29 -5.07 -0.26 24.97
N ALA A 30 -4.04 0.58 25.08
CA ALA A 30 -4.02 1.94 24.53
C ALA A 30 -4.15 1.94 23.00
N THR A 31 -3.92 0.79 22.38
CA THR A 31 -4.03 0.56 20.94
C THR A 31 -5.05 -0.55 20.67
N LEU A 32 -6.17 -0.17 20.06
CA LEU A 32 -7.10 -1.14 19.49
C LEU A 32 -6.53 -1.66 18.16
N PRO A 33 -6.68 -2.96 17.84
CA PRO A 33 -6.28 -3.45 16.53
C PRO A 33 -6.98 -2.65 15.43
N GLN A 34 -6.21 -2.15 14.46
CA GLN A 34 -6.78 -1.52 13.28
C GLN A 34 -7.51 -2.59 12.45
N THR A 35 -8.76 -2.32 12.10
CA THR A 35 -9.61 -3.22 11.32
C THR A 35 -9.98 -2.66 9.95
N ARG A 36 -9.64 -1.40 9.69
CA ARG A 36 -9.93 -0.71 8.43
C ARG A 36 -8.65 -0.60 7.61
N PHE A 37 -8.73 -1.01 6.36
CA PHE A 37 -7.67 -0.78 5.38
C PHE A 37 -7.49 0.71 5.14
N LEU A 38 -6.23 1.13 5.03
CA LEU A 38 -5.85 2.51 4.71
C LEU A 38 -5.57 2.65 3.22
N SER A 39 -5.87 3.82 2.67
CA SER A 39 -5.71 4.13 1.25
C SER A 39 -5.28 5.58 1.02
N PHE A 40 -4.82 5.86 -0.20
CA PHE A 40 -4.38 7.18 -0.67
C PHE A 40 -5.37 7.70 -1.72
N THR A 41 -6.45 8.32 -1.27
CA THR A 41 -7.56 8.76 -2.13
C THR A 41 -7.30 10.08 -2.85
N HIS A 42 -6.44 10.95 -2.29
CA HIS A 42 -6.19 12.26 -2.88
C HIS A 42 -5.28 12.15 -4.10
N VAL A 43 -5.79 12.44 -5.29
CA VAL A 43 -5.09 12.46 -6.57
C VAL A 43 -5.41 13.75 -7.31
N GLN A 44 -4.41 14.38 -7.91
CA GLN A 44 -4.58 15.54 -8.79
C GLN A 44 -4.61 15.06 -10.25
N LEU A 45 -5.75 14.50 -10.68
CA LEU A 45 -5.90 13.86 -11.99
C LEU A 45 -5.52 14.78 -13.15
N ALA A 46 -6.00 16.00 -13.14
CA ALA A 46 -5.68 17.00 -14.19
C ALA A 46 -4.17 17.29 -14.25
N SER A 47 -3.49 17.39 -13.09
CA SER A 47 -2.05 17.62 -13.05
C SER A 47 -1.25 16.42 -13.55
N ALA A 48 -1.68 15.20 -13.21
CA ALA A 48 -1.06 13.97 -13.71
C ALA A 48 -1.22 13.87 -15.25
N HIS A 49 -2.40 14.15 -15.77
CA HIS A 49 -2.67 14.16 -17.21
C HIS A 49 -1.82 15.22 -17.93
N ALA A 50 -1.83 16.49 -17.46
CA ALA A 50 -1.01 17.53 -18.04
C ALA A 50 0.48 17.16 -18.06
N LYS A 51 0.98 16.54 -16.98
CA LYS A 51 2.37 16.09 -16.90
C LYS A 51 2.68 14.95 -17.88
N MET A 52 1.74 14.03 -18.11
CA MET A 52 1.90 13.01 -19.16
C MET A 52 2.07 13.65 -20.54
N LEU A 53 1.23 14.63 -20.89
CA LEU A 53 1.31 15.32 -22.16
C LEU A 53 2.63 16.10 -22.31
N GLU A 54 3.10 16.76 -21.27
CA GLU A 54 4.40 17.44 -21.25
C GLU A 54 5.55 16.44 -21.49
N LEU A 55 5.55 15.31 -20.76
CA LEU A 55 6.62 14.30 -20.88
C LEU A 55 6.60 13.61 -22.25
N SER A 56 5.42 13.41 -22.83
CA SER A 56 5.32 12.82 -24.17
C SER A 56 5.95 13.67 -25.28
N GLN A 57 6.09 14.99 -25.04
CA GLN A 57 6.72 15.92 -25.97
C GLN A 57 8.20 16.16 -25.66
N SER A 58 8.63 15.98 -24.41
CA SER A 58 9.95 16.38 -23.94
C SER A 58 10.91 15.20 -23.71
N VAL A 59 10.38 13.99 -23.43
CA VAL A 59 11.22 12.84 -23.09
C VAL A 59 11.29 11.87 -24.28
N PRO A 60 12.48 11.60 -24.83
CA PRO A 60 12.63 10.61 -25.89
C PRO A 60 12.11 9.23 -25.45
N GLY A 61 11.28 8.61 -26.27
CA GLY A 61 10.67 7.32 -25.98
C GLY A 61 9.37 7.36 -25.18
N ALA A 62 8.96 8.53 -24.65
CA ALA A 62 7.68 8.71 -23.97
C ALA A 62 6.60 9.23 -24.96
N THR A 63 6.44 8.57 -26.11
CA THR A 63 5.49 9.02 -27.14
C THR A 63 4.07 8.58 -26.83
N LEU A 64 3.10 9.43 -27.19
CA LEU A 64 1.66 9.13 -27.20
C LEU A 64 1.13 9.26 -28.61
N SER A 65 0.46 8.23 -29.13
CA SER A 65 -0.34 8.36 -30.33
C SER A 65 -1.64 9.14 -30.06
N ASP A 66 -2.34 9.58 -31.10
CA ASP A 66 -3.62 10.27 -30.92
C ASP A 66 -4.67 9.38 -30.24
N ASP A 67 -4.64 8.07 -30.55
CA ASP A 67 -5.49 7.06 -29.90
C ASP A 67 -5.15 6.94 -28.40
N ASP A 68 -3.85 6.91 -28.06
CA ASP A 68 -3.41 6.85 -26.67
C ASP A 68 -3.81 8.10 -25.89
N GLN A 69 -3.70 9.28 -26.48
CA GLN A 69 -4.15 10.55 -25.87
C GLN A 69 -5.66 10.54 -25.61
N THR A 70 -6.44 10.05 -26.58
CA THR A 70 -7.89 9.91 -26.44
C THR A 70 -8.27 8.93 -25.34
N ALA A 71 -7.59 7.78 -25.27
CA ALA A 71 -7.82 6.78 -24.24
C ALA A 71 -7.48 7.29 -22.83
N VAL A 72 -6.35 7.99 -22.69
CA VAL A 72 -5.96 8.63 -21.42
C VAL A 72 -6.96 9.71 -21.01
N ALA A 73 -7.38 10.59 -21.91
CA ALA A 73 -8.37 11.61 -21.61
C ALA A 73 -9.70 11.00 -21.15
N THR A 74 -10.13 9.92 -21.80
CA THR A 74 -11.33 9.17 -21.42
C THR A 74 -11.18 8.55 -20.02
N LEU A 75 -10.02 7.97 -19.72
CA LEU A 75 -9.73 7.42 -18.39
C LEU A 75 -9.78 8.52 -17.32
N VAL A 76 -9.13 9.65 -17.55
CA VAL A 76 -9.10 10.77 -16.59
C VAL A 76 -10.51 11.28 -16.32
N ALA A 77 -11.32 11.49 -17.37
CA ALA A 77 -12.72 11.92 -17.22
C ALA A 77 -13.56 10.89 -16.42
N ALA A 78 -13.37 9.59 -16.67
CA ALA A 78 -14.05 8.54 -15.91
C ALA A 78 -13.62 8.51 -14.44
N LEU A 79 -12.33 8.71 -14.16
CA LEU A 79 -11.81 8.79 -12.78
C LEU A 79 -12.35 10.02 -12.04
N GLU A 80 -12.47 11.18 -12.69
CA GLU A 80 -13.05 12.40 -12.11
C GLU A 80 -14.53 12.21 -11.76
N GLN A 81 -15.26 11.48 -12.58
CA GLN A 81 -16.67 11.16 -12.33
C GLN A 81 -16.87 10.04 -11.32
N GLY A 82 -15.84 9.22 -11.08
CA GLY A 82 -15.91 8.03 -10.23
C GLY A 82 -16.81 6.91 -10.77
N THR A 83 -17.23 7.01 -12.04
CA THR A 83 -18.19 6.10 -12.67
C THR A 83 -17.84 5.88 -14.15
N GLY A 84 -18.40 4.82 -14.73
CA GLY A 84 -18.26 4.51 -16.14
C GLY A 84 -17.17 3.48 -16.45
N VAL A 85 -16.92 3.26 -17.73
CA VAL A 85 -15.89 2.36 -18.23
C VAL A 85 -14.54 3.06 -18.13
N MET A 86 -13.64 2.47 -17.36
CA MET A 86 -12.28 3.00 -17.17
C MET A 86 -11.28 2.17 -18.00
N PRO A 87 -10.84 2.67 -19.17
CA PRO A 87 -9.91 1.96 -20.06
C PRO A 87 -8.48 2.04 -19.50
N VAL A 88 -8.21 1.28 -18.43
CA VAL A 88 -6.92 1.31 -17.72
C VAL A 88 -5.81 0.55 -18.45
N ASP A 89 -6.13 -0.24 -19.47
CA ASP A 89 -5.18 -1.01 -20.30
C ASP A 89 -4.11 -0.11 -20.91
N ILE A 90 -4.50 1.12 -21.24
CA ILE A 90 -3.57 2.12 -21.76
C ILE A 90 -2.41 2.39 -20.79
N LEU A 91 -2.68 2.44 -19.48
CA LEU A 91 -1.63 2.66 -18.49
C LEU A 91 -0.62 1.51 -18.47
N GLY A 92 -1.09 0.25 -18.50
CA GLY A 92 -0.22 -0.92 -18.57
C GLY A 92 0.62 -0.96 -19.85
N LYS A 93 0.03 -0.58 -21.01
CA LYS A 93 0.77 -0.43 -22.27
C LYS A 93 1.89 0.61 -22.13
N LEU A 94 1.56 1.79 -21.63
CA LEU A 94 2.52 2.91 -21.50
C LEU A 94 3.61 2.62 -20.45
N LEU A 95 3.27 1.98 -19.32
CA LEU A 95 4.25 1.59 -18.30
C LEU A 95 5.31 0.61 -18.83
N ARG A 96 4.96 -0.23 -19.80
CA ARG A 96 5.92 -1.16 -20.43
C ARG A 96 6.78 -0.50 -21.51
N THR A 97 6.32 0.59 -22.11
CA THR A 97 7.00 1.23 -23.25
C THR A 97 7.74 2.52 -22.87
N TRP A 98 7.24 3.24 -21.89
CA TRP A 98 7.84 4.52 -21.49
C TRP A 98 9.11 4.35 -20.68
N PRO A 99 10.08 5.27 -20.81
CA PRO A 99 11.28 5.28 -19.97
C PRO A 99 10.92 5.54 -18.51
N LEU A 100 11.70 4.98 -17.58
CA LEU A 100 11.46 5.04 -16.14
C LEU A 100 11.28 6.48 -15.63
N ALA A 101 12.01 7.43 -16.16
CA ALA A 101 11.92 8.85 -15.77
C ALA A 101 10.56 9.48 -16.07
N ALA A 102 9.77 8.90 -16.99
CA ALA A 102 8.49 9.44 -17.41
C ALA A 102 7.28 8.67 -16.82
N ARG A 103 7.49 7.61 -16.03
CA ARG A 103 6.41 6.72 -15.57
C ARG A 103 5.58 7.25 -14.40
N PHE A 104 6.09 8.19 -13.62
CA PHE A 104 5.42 8.62 -12.39
C PHE A 104 3.97 9.12 -12.60
N PRO A 105 3.59 9.86 -13.65
CA PRO A 105 2.19 10.28 -13.81
C PRO A 105 1.29 9.12 -14.23
N LEU A 106 1.82 8.11 -14.93
CA LEU A 106 1.10 6.88 -15.25
C LEU A 106 0.76 6.10 -13.97
N LEU A 107 1.75 5.95 -13.08
CA LEU A 107 1.56 5.30 -11.78
C LEU A 107 0.61 6.08 -10.88
N ASP A 108 0.58 7.42 -11.00
CA ASP A 108 -0.35 8.26 -10.24
C ASP A 108 -1.80 8.08 -10.70
N LEU A 109 -2.03 7.93 -12.00
CA LEU A 109 -3.35 7.56 -12.55
C LEU A 109 -3.71 6.11 -12.19
N LEU A 110 -2.75 5.19 -12.22
CA LEU A 110 -2.99 3.79 -11.90
C LEU A 110 -3.44 3.60 -10.45
N ARG A 111 -2.80 4.32 -9.49
CA ARG A 111 -3.24 4.27 -8.09
C ARG A 111 -4.62 4.86 -7.88
N ALA A 112 -5.04 5.85 -8.68
CA ALA A 112 -6.40 6.37 -8.67
C ALA A 112 -7.38 5.30 -9.19
N ALA A 113 -7.03 4.68 -10.31
CA ALA A 113 -7.85 3.61 -10.91
C ALA A 113 -8.05 2.42 -9.96
N ALA A 114 -7.04 2.08 -9.14
CA ALA A 114 -7.13 0.99 -8.17
C ALA A 114 -8.21 1.17 -7.09
N LEU A 115 -8.76 2.37 -6.90
CA LEU A 115 -9.87 2.62 -5.98
C LEU A 115 -11.24 2.27 -6.56
N HIS A 116 -11.32 2.06 -7.86
CA HIS A 116 -12.58 1.92 -8.59
C HIS A 116 -12.72 0.55 -9.23
N ALA A 117 -13.96 0.20 -9.60
CA ALA A 117 -14.22 -0.94 -10.46
C ALA A 117 -13.79 -0.59 -11.89
N CYS A 118 -12.72 -1.19 -12.37
CA CYS A 118 -12.17 -0.95 -13.70
C CYS A 118 -12.53 -2.07 -14.68
N THR A 119 -12.30 -1.83 -15.96
CA THR A 119 -12.46 -2.84 -17.03
C THR A 119 -11.49 -4.00 -16.87
N GLN A 120 -10.28 -3.70 -16.36
CA GLN A 120 -9.29 -4.72 -16.03
C GLN A 120 -9.44 -5.24 -14.60
N PRO A 121 -9.07 -6.51 -14.35
CA PRO A 121 -8.96 -7.04 -13.00
C PRO A 121 -7.94 -6.24 -12.16
N LEU A 122 -8.22 -6.08 -10.87
CA LEU A 122 -7.30 -5.45 -9.93
C LEU A 122 -5.92 -6.12 -9.91
N THR A 123 -5.87 -7.44 -10.14
CA THR A 123 -4.61 -8.19 -10.26
C THR A 123 -3.70 -7.59 -11.32
N THR A 124 -4.23 -7.29 -12.51
CA THR A 124 -3.46 -6.68 -13.60
C THR A 124 -2.97 -5.29 -13.23
N LEU A 125 -3.82 -4.46 -12.60
CA LEU A 125 -3.42 -3.13 -12.16
C LEU A 125 -2.27 -3.16 -11.14
N VAL A 126 -2.32 -4.09 -10.21
CA VAL A 126 -1.27 -4.27 -9.19
C VAL A 126 0.02 -4.77 -9.85
N SER A 127 -0.05 -5.77 -10.71
CA SER A 127 1.13 -6.27 -11.43
C SER A 127 1.74 -5.19 -12.35
N ASP A 128 0.92 -4.40 -13.06
CA ASP A 128 1.41 -3.26 -13.86
C ASP A 128 2.11 -2.19 -12.97
N ALA A 129 1.60 -1.95 -11.76
CA ALA A 129 2.25 -1.04 -10.81
C ALA A 129 3.61 -1.58 -10.34
N LEU A 130 3.69 -2.86 -10.02
CA LEU A 130 4.93 -3.52 -9.59
C LEU A 130 5.99 -3.47 -10.69
N VAL A 131 5.62 -3.80 -11.93
CA VAL A 131 6.53 -3.72 -13.10
C VAL A 131 6.93 -2.27 -13.41
N GLY A 132 6.02 -1.31 -13.20
CA GLY A 132 6.26 0.11 -13.48
C GLY A 132 7.26 0.79 -12.53
N ALA A 133 7.50 0.22 -11.35
CA ALA A 133 8.17 0.90 -10.26
C ALA A 133 9.70 0.96 -10.35
N ASP A 134 10.35 0.07 -11.11
CA ASP A 134 11.82 -0.03 -11.17
C ASP A 134 12.47 -0.23 -9.79
N TRP A 135 12.21 -1.37 -9.19
CA TRP A 135 12.74 -1.70 -7.85
C TRP A 135 14.26 -1.81 -7.83
N ASP A 136 14.86 -2.30 -8.92
CA ASP A 136 16.33 -2.44 -9.05
C ASP A 136 17.00 -1.06 -9.12
N GLY A 137 16.34 -0.07 -9.70
CA GLY A 137 16.83 1.32 -9.76
C GLY A 137 16.87 2.02 -8.40
N LEU A 138 16.24 1.46 -7.36
CA LEU A 138 16.31 2.01 -6.00
C LEU A 138 17.73 1.92 -5.43
N ASP A 139 18.48 0.87 -5.73
CA ASP A 139 19.90 0.75 -5.32
C ASP A 139 20.79 1.83 -5.99
N GLN A 140 20.33 2.37 -7.10
CA GLN A 140 21.01 3.38 -7.90
C GLN A 140 20.23 4.71 -7.91
N ALA A 141 19.51 5.02 -6.82
CA ALA A 141 18.61 6.19 -6.76
C ALA A 141 19.32 7.53 -7.01
N SER A 142 20.63 7.62 -6.81
CA SER A 142 21.44 8.78 -7.21
C SER A 142 21.51 8.97 -8.73
N ASP A 143 21.50 7.88 -9.48
CA ASP A 143 21.63 7.88 -10.93
C ASP A 143 20.26 7.82 -11.63
N VAL A 144 19.24 7.32 -10.92
CA VAL A 144 17.84 7.22 -11.37
C VAL A 144 16.91 7.96 -10.40
N PRO A 145 16.85 9.30 -10.43
CA PRO A 145 16.10 10.11 -9.45
C PRO A 145 14.59 9.82 -9.43
N SER A 146 14.04 9.23 -10.49
CA SER A 146 12.62 8.85 -10.59
C SER A 146 12.26 7.56 -9.85
N ALA A 147 13.24 6.69 -9.56
CA ALA A 147 12.98 5.38 -8.95
C ALA A 147 12.26 5.47 -7.59
N PRO A 148 12.66 6.35 -6.64
CA PRO A 148 11.94 6.49 -5.38
C PRO A 148 10.50 6.99 -5.53
N ALA A 149 10.24 7.86 -6.51
CA ALA A 149 8.90 8.37 -6.79
C ALA A 149 8.01 7.27 -7.40
N ASN A 150 8.53 6.51 -8.36
CA ASN A 150 7.83 5.39 -8.98
C ASN A 150 7.51 4.30 -7.94
N ALA A 151 8.46 3.93 -7.10
CA ALA A 151 8.28 2.97 -6.02
C ALA A 151 7.19 3.43 -5.03
N MET A 152 7.23 4.69 -4.61
CA MET A 152 6.21 5.26 -3.72
C MET A 152 4.80 5.17 -4.35
N LEU A 153 4.65 5.47 -5.63
CA LEU A 153 3.35 5.43 -6.32
C LEU A 153 2.85 4.00 -6.52
N ALA A 154 3.74 3.05 -6.82
CA ALA A 154 3.41 1.64 -6.86
C ALA A 154 2.93 1.13 -5.49
N LEU A 155 3.63 1.46 -4.40
CA LEU A 155 3.21 1.13 -3.03
C LEU A 155 1.83 1.71 -2.70
N ARG A 156 1.54 2.94 -3.14
CA ARG A 156 0.20 3.53 -2.97
C ARG A 156 -0.87 2.82 -3.80
N THR A 157 -0.52 2.29 -4.97
CA THR A 157 -1.43 1.45 -5.78
C THR A 157 -1.76 0.17 -5.03
N LEU A 158 -0.77 -0.50 -4.45
CA LEU A 158 -0.99 -1.69 -3.61
C LEU A 158 -1.89 -1.35 -2.42
N ALA A 159 -1.62 -0.26 -1.70
CA ALA A 159 -2.44 0.15 -0.56
C ALA A 159 -3.91 0.41 -0.97
N ASN A 160 -4.13 1.06 -2.11
CA ASN A 160 -5.45 1.33 -2.64
C ASN A 160 -6.18 0.04 -3.08
N GLY A 161 -5.44 -0.96 -3.54
CA GLY A 161 -5.99 -2.25 -3.91
C GLY A 161 -6.81 -2.92 -2.80
N PHE A 162 -6.48 -2.72 -1.53
CA PHE A 162 -7.22 -3.30 -0.40
C PHE A 162 -8.63 -2.73 -0.23
N VAL A 163 -8.88 -1.49 -0.65
CA VAL A 163 -10.21 -0.85 -0.53
C VAL A 163 -11.02 -0.94 -1.83
N ALA A 164 -10.43 -1.46 -2.90
CA ALA A 164 -11.12 -1.70 -4.17
C ALA A 164 -12.26 -2.71 -4.03
N PRO A 165 -13.22 -2.75 -4.95
CA PRO A 165 -14.17 -3.85 -5.04
C PRO A 165 -13.46 -5.21 -5.08
N GLN A 166 -13.84 -6.13 -4.16
CA GLN A 166 -13.17 -7.43 -3.96
C GLN A 166 -11.67 -7.34 -3.59
N GLY A 167 -11.21 -6.15 -3.20
CA GLY A 167 -9.82 -5.84 -2.91
C GLY A 167 -9.14 -6.80 -1.93
N PRO A 168 -9.69 -7.06 -0.74
CA PRO A 168 -9.04 -7.94 0.24
C PRO A 168 -8.75 -9.35 -0.29
N ALA A 169 -9.70 -9.95 -1.01
CA ALA A 169 -9.51 -11.29 -1.60
C ALA A 169 -8.45 -11.27 -2.71
N THR A 170 -8.47 -10.25 -3.56
CA THR A 170 -7.48 -10.06 -4.62
C THR A 170 -6.09 -9.81 -4.04
N MET A 171 -5.96 -8.94 -3.04
CA MET A 171 -4.67 -8.67 -2.41
C MET A 171 -4.13 -9.87 -1.63
N ALA A 172 -5.01 -10.74 -1.09
CA ALA A 172 -4.60 -12.01 -0.52
C ALA A 172 -3.97 -12.95 -1.58
N SER A 173 -4.58 -13.05 -2.77
CA SER A 173 -4.03 -13.88 -3.86
C SER A 173 -2.71 -13.35 -4.42
N LEU A 174 -2.46 -12.05 -4.33
CA LEU A 174 -1.22 -11.40 -4.77
C LEU A 174 -0.17 -11.27 -3.66
N ALA A 175 -0.47 -11.76 -2.45
CA ALA A 175 0.37 -11.51 -1.28
C ALA A 175 1.80 -12.01 -1.46
N LEU A 176 2.01 -13.17 -2.06
CA LEU A 176 3.35 -13.72 -2.28
C LEU A 176 4.18 -12.80 -3.18
N GLU A 177 3.63 -12.37 -4.32
CA GLU A 177 4.31 -11.47 -5.26
C GLU A 177 4.62 -10.11 -4.61
N ALA A 178 3.62 -9.50 -3.99
CA ALA A 178 3.76 -8.21 -3.35
C ALA A 178 4.74 -8.24 -2.17
N LEU A 179 4.63 -9.21 -1.27
CA LEU A 179 5.51 -9.32 -0.11
C LEU A 179 6.94 -9.71 -0.50
N ALA A 180 7.13 -10.56 -1.52
CA ALA A 180 8.47 -10.85 -2.05
C ALA A 180 9.11 -9.58 -2.62
N THR A 181 8.36 -8.74 -3.31
CA THR A 181 8.82 -7.43 -3.78
C THR A 181 9.18 -6.52 -2.60
N LEU A 182 8.39 -6.51 -1.54
CA LEU A 182 8.66 -5.72 -0.34
C LEU A 182 9.88 -6.20 0.46
N HIS A 183 10.38 -7.41 0.22
CA HIS A 183 11.54 -7.95 0.95
C HIS A 183 12.88 -7.47 0.39
N GLN A 184 12.96 -7.04 -0.86
CA GLN A 184 14.22 -6.86 -1.57
C GLN A 184 14.84 -5.45 -1.52
N PRO A 185 14.11 -4.34 -1.68
CA PRO A 185 14.73 -3.05 -1.97
C PRO A 185 15.39 -2.35 -0.77
N PRO A 186 16.32 -1.44 -1.04
CA PRO A 186 16.93 -0.59 -0.03
C PRO A 186 15.98 0.53 0.38
N TRP A 187 15.03 0.22 1.24
CA TRP A 187 13.97 1.15 1.66
C TRP A 187 14.45 2.47 2.26
N HIS A 188 15.71 2.52 2.70
CA HIS A 188 16.32 3.73 3.26
C HIS A 188 16.42 4.90 2.26
N VAL A 189 16.37 4.62 0.95
CA VAL A 189 16.40 5.67 -0.10
C VAL A 189 15.06 6.36 -0.30
N LEU A 190 13.97 5.79 0.23
CA LEU A 190 12.66 6.41 0.16
C LEU A 190 12.59 7.65 1.05
N ASN A 191 11.91 8.67 0.57
CA ASN A 191 11.53 9.81 1.39
C ASN A 191 10.39 9.44 2.38
N ARG A 192 10.02 10.39 3.23
CA ARG A 192 8.94 10.20 4.22
C ARG A 192 7.62 9.70 3.59
N ALA A 193 7.25 10.21 2.42
CA ALA A 193 6.01 9.81 1.75
C ALA A 193 6.08 8.35 1.24
N GLY A 194 7.24 7.92 0.74
CA GLY A 194 7.51 6.54 0.35
C GLY A 194 7.48 5.60 1.56
N HIS A 195 8.11 5.97 2.66
CA HIS A 195 8.04 5.22 3.91
C HIS A 195 6.60 5.09 4.44
N THR A 196 5.80 6.16 4.36
CA THR A 196 4.38 6.11 4.74
C THR A 196 3.61 5.13 3.85
N ALA A 197 3.87 5.12 2.55
CA ALA A 197 3.22 4.20 1.62
C ALA A 197 3.59 2.74 1.93
N LEU A 198 4.87 2.45 2.14
CA LEU A 198 5.36 1.13 2.53
C LEU A 198 4.73 0.65 3.84
N ALA A 199 4.73 1.50 4.86
CA ALA A 199 4.13 1.22 6.15
C ALA A 199 2.62 0.94 6.04
N THR A 200 1.92 1.68 5.15
CA THR A 200 0.49 1.47 4.89
C THR A 200 0.23 0.11 4.25
N VAL A 201 1.05 -0.31 3.28
CA VAL A 201 0.93 -1.65 2.67
C VAL A 201 1.16 -2.74 3.71
N ALA A 202 2.22 -2.63 4.52
CA ALA A 202 2.52 -3.61 5.57
C ALA A 202 1.38 -3.68 6.61
N LEU A 203 0.83 -2.53 7.03
CA LEU A 203 -0.33 -2.48 7.93
C LEU A 203 -1.56 -3.15 7.30
N ASN A 204 -1.86 -2.86 6.04
CA ASN A 204 -3.00 -3.46 5.34
C ASN A 204 -2.87 -5.00 5.25
N TYR A 205 -1.69 -5.52 4.95
CA TYR A 205 -1.45 -6.98 5.00
C TYR A 205 -1.56 -7.53 6.43
N SER A 206 -1.15 -6.78 7.45
CA SER A 206 -1.32 -7.18 8.86
C SER A 206 -2.81 -7.26 9.24
N ILE A 207 -3.63 -6.30 8.79
CA ILE A 207 -5.08 -6.33 8.97
C ILE A 207 -5.68 -7.56 8.25
N LEU A 208 -5.23 -7.83 7.04
CA LEU A 208 -5.67 -8.99 6.27
C LEU A 208 -5.34 -10.31 7.01
N ALA A 209 -4.12 -10.45 7.52
CA ALA A 209 -3.68 -11.63 8.27
C ALA A 209 -4.51 -11.87 9.55
N VAL A 210 -4.94 -10.80 10.22
CA VAL A 210 -5.79 -10.89 11.43
C VAL A 210 -7.24 -11.19 11.06
N THR A 211 -7.75 -10.63 9.97
CA THR A 211 -9.16 -10.75 9.57
C THR A 211 -9.46 -12.00 8.75
N GLN A 212 -8.44 -12.59 8.13
CA GLN A 212 -8.54 -13.80 7.32
C GLN A 212 -7.63 -14.90 7.91
N PRO A 213 -8.13 -15.80 8.77
CA PRO A 213 -7.33 -16.84 9.41
C PRO A 213 -6.63 -17.80 8.44
N THR A 214 -7.11 -17.87 7.20
CA THR A 214 -6.55 -18.68 6.11
C THR A 214 -5.45 -17.95 5.32
N PHE A 215 -4.98 -16.79 5.79
CA PHE A 215 -3.92 -16.04 5.12
C PHE A 215 -2.58 -16.79 5.23
N GLU A 216 -2.17 -17.43 4.14
CA GLU A 216 -1.03 -18.35 4.10
C GLU A 216 0.34 -17.65 4.25
N HIS A 217 0.40 -16.33 4.00
CA HIS A 217 1.65 -15.56 3.96
C HIS A 217 1.93 -14.75 5.23
N ALA A 218 1.25 -15.07 6.34
CA ALA A 218 1.45 -14.36 7.60
C ALA A 218 2.90 -14.49 8.13
N ALA A 219 3.55 -15.65 7.92
CA ALA A 219 4.95 -15.84 8.29
C ALA A 219 5.88 -14.91 7.49
N LEU A 220 5.71 -14.85 6.17
CA LEU A 220 6.50 -13.94 5.30
C LEU A 220 6.30 -12.47 5.69
N LEU A 221 5.07 -12.06 6.01
CA LEU A 221 4.80 -10.72 6.50
C LEU A 221 5.53 -10.45 7.83
N LEU A 222 5.53 -11.42 8.74
CA LEU A 222 6.22 -11.30 10.02
C LEU A 222 7.74 -11.17 9.82
N ASP A 223 8.32 -11.95 8.92
CA ASP A 223 9.74 -11.86 8.56
C ASP A 223 10.08 -10.46 8.04
N ILE A 224 9.25 -9.91 7.15
CA ILE A 224 9.42 -8.55 6.63
C ILE A 224 9.35 -7.52 7.77
N LEU A 225 8.34 -7.60 8.64
CA LEU A 225 8.13 -6.64 9.73
C LEU A 225 9.22 -6.72 10.82
N THR A 226 9.85 -7.88 10.99
CA THR A 226 10.95 -8.09 11.96
C THR A 226 12.33 -7.83 11.36
N ASP A 227 12.44 -7.69 10.04
CA ASP A 227 13.70 -7.33 9.39
C ASP A 227 14.20 -5.98 9.94
N VAL A 228 15.47 -5.94 10.29
CA VAL A 228 16.14 -4.75 10.84
C VAL A 228 15.98 -3.53 9.93
N ARG A 229 15.84 -3.73 8.63
CA ARG A 229 15.62 -2.66 7.63
C ARG A 229 14.28 -1.94 7.81
N PHE A 230 13.27 -2.60 8.39
CA PHE A 230 11.96 -2.03 8.69
C PHE A 230 11.86 -1.44 10.10
N TYR A 231 12.83 -1.70 10.98
CA TYR A 231 12.79 -1.27 12.38
C TYR A 231 12.54 0.23 12.57
N PRO A 232 13.11 1.15 11.77
CA PRO A 232 12.78 2.56 11.87
C PRO A 232 11.32 2.88 11.54
N LEU A 233 10.71 2.10 10.61
CA LEU A 233 9.32 2.27 10.17
C LEU A 233 8.34 1.73 11.21
N THR A 234 8.59 0.57 11.79
CA THR A 234 7.74 -0.01 12.84
C THR A 234 7.70 0.88 14.08
N ARG A 235 8.81 1.53 14.44
CA ARG A 235 8.84 2.52 15.53
C ARG A 235 7.99 3.76 15.26
N GLN A 236 7.87 4.19 14.01
CA GLN A 236 6.99 5.31 13.65
C GLN A 236 5.51 4.92 13.68
N ILE A 237 5.16 3.72 13.20
CA ILE A 237 3.78 3.19 13.20
C ILE A 237 3.27 3.03 14.63
N LEU A 238 4.10 2.53 15.56
CA LEU A 238 3.74 2.30 16.95
C LEU A 238 3.66 3.57 17.81
N ARG A 239 4.03 4.75 17.28
CA ARG A 239 3.96 6.04 17.97
C ARG A 239 2.76 6.91 17.60
N HIS A 240 1.93 6.44 16.67
CA HIS A 240 0.68 7.07 16.22
C HIS A 240 -0.51 6.15 16.47
#